data_1277f9425a819e3d5a18cf3e53a9941b
#
_entry.id   1277f9425a819e3d5a18cf3e53a9941b
#
_cell.length_a   1.000
_cell.length_b   1.000
_cell.length_c   1.000
_cell.angle_alpha   90.00
_cell.angle_beta   90.00
_cell.angle_gamma   90.00
#
_symmetry.space_group_name_H-M   'P 1'
#
loop_
_entity.id
_entity.type
_entity.pdbx_description
1 polymer ?
#
loop_
_entity_poly.entity_id
_entity_poly.type
_entity_poly.pdbx_seq_one_letter_code
_entity_poly.pdbx_strand_id
1 'polypeptide(L)'
;MSEYEIINLLHEMTLLTNVYKNHGKQDHQIAHLIVTGFTGQLKGWWDHYLNNDRNEILTVVKREIDGSVIITDKQPSQDAVNTLIFTITKHFVGDPNQYKERASDVLINLRCPQLSDLRWYKDVFISIILERKIYCWFTLLLCSKS
;
A
#
# COMPACT_ATOMS: atom_id res chain seq x y z
N MET A 1 8.61 3.93 13.70
CA MET A 1 7.18 3.91 13.27
C MET A 1 6.72 2.46 13.24
N SER A 2 5.61 2.14 13.89
CA SER A 2 5.09 0.78 13.92
C SER A 2 4.40 0.42 12.60
N GLU A 3 4.29 -0.88 12.32
CA GLU A 3 3.57 -1.39 11.15
C GLU A 3 2.11 -0.90 11.12
N TYR A 4 1.47 -0.88 12.28
CA TYR A 4 0.10 -0.38 12.44
C TYR A 4 -0.03 1.11 12.06
N GLU A 5 0.92 1.95 12.47
CA GLU A 5 0.93 3.37 12.11
C GLU A 5 1.12 3.57 10.61
N ILE A 6 1.97 2.79 9.97
CA ILE A 6 2.15 2.82 8.51
C ILE A 6 0.88 2.42 7.78
N ILE A 7 0.22 1.34 8.21
CA ILE A 7 -1.02 0.87 7.59
C ILE A 7 -2.12 1.93 7.69
N ASN A 8 -2.28 2.55 8.85
CA ASN A 8 -3.25 3.65 9.01
C ASN A 8 -2.92 4.84 8.12
N LEU A 9 -1.65 5.22 8.03
CA LEU A 9 -1.19 6.31 7.17
C LEU A 9 -1.47 6.02 5.69
N LEU A 10 -1.21 4.80 5.23
CA LEU A 10 -1.50 4.38 3.86
C LEU A 10 -3.01 4.39 3.58
N HIS A 11 -3.82 4.03 4.56
CA HIS A 11 -5.27 4.11 4.45
C HIS A 11 -5.75 5.56 4.31
N GLU A 12 -5.23 6.48 5.12
CA GLU A 12 -5.51 7.92 5.02
C GLU A 12 -5.09 8.48 3.66
N MET A 13 -3.91 8.10 3.16
CA MET A 13 -3.45 8.50 1.82
C MET A 13 -4.41 8.07 0.72
N THR A 14 -4.97 6.86 0.82
CA THR A 14 -5.94 6.35 -0.15
C THR A 14 -7.24 7.13 -0.11
N LEU A 15 -7.75 7.45 1.08
CA LEU A 15 -8.95 8.27 1.24
C LEU A 15 -8.75 9.67 0.67
N LEU A 16 -7.64 10.32 0.96
CA LEU A 16 -7.28 11.63 0.42
C LEU A 16 -7.17 11.59 -1.11
N THR A 17 -6.57 10.54 -1.65
CA THR A 17 -6.44 10.35 -3.10
C THR A 17 -7.82 10.32 -3.77
N ASN A 18 -8.77 9.59 -3.21
CA ASN A 18 -10.13 9.52 -3.74
C ASN A 18 -10.82 10.88 -3.70
N VAL A 19 -10.67 11.63 -2.62
CA VAL A 19 -11.24 12.99 -2.49
C VAL A 19 -10.65 13.91 -3.56
N TYR A 20 -9.34 13.94 -3.72
CA TYR A 20 -8.68 14.81 -4.70
C TYR A 20 -8.98 14.42 -6.15
N LYS A 21 -9.10 13.12 -6.45
CA LYS A 21 -9.52 12.64 -7.78
C LYS A 21 -10.94 13.09 -8.12
N ASN A 22 -11.85 13.07 -7.16
CA ASN A 22 -13.21 13.58 -7.32
C ASN A 22 -13.25 15.09 -7.60
N HIS A 23 -12.22 15.83 -7.16
CA HIS A 23 -12.05 17.27 -7.46
C HIS A 23 -11.24 17.53 -8.75
N GLY A 24 -10.98 16.50 -9.55
CA GLY A 24 -10.32 16.62 -10.85
C GLY A 24 -8.80 16.81 -10.80
N LYS A 25 -8.15 16.55 -9.67
CA LYS A 25 -6.69 16.61 -9.57
C LYS A 25 -6.03 15.41 -10.24
N GLN A 26 -4.90 15.66 -10.89
CA GLN A 26 -4.10 14.62 -11.52
C GLN A 26 -3.28 13.84 -10.49
N ASP A 27 -2.92 12.60 -10.83
CA ASP A 27 -2.26 11.67 -9.92
C ASP A 27 -0.92 12.19 -9.38
N HIS A 28 -0.07 12.78 -10.24
CA HIS A 28 1.21 13.36 -9.81
C HIS A 28 1.04 14.56 -8.86
N GLN A 29 -0.02 15.37 -9.04
CA GLN A 29 -0.34 16.49 -8.15
C GLN A 29 -0.78 15.98 -6.78
N ILE A 30 -1.57 14.90 -6.74
CA ILE A 30 -2.01 14.24 -5.50
C ILE A 30 -0.80 13.66 -4.77
N ALA A 31 0.08 12.95 -5.47
CA ALA A 31 1.30 12.39 -4.89
C ALA A 31 2.20 13.50 -4.30
N HIS A 32 2.35 14.61 -4.99
CA HIS A 32 3.10 15.77 -4.49
C HIS A 32 2.47 16.36 -3.22
N LEU A 33 1.15 16.51 -3.17
CA LEU A 33 0.43 16.96 -1.98
C LEU A 33 0.62 16.01 -0.78
N ILE A 34 0.58 14.71 -1.02
CA ILE A 34 0.82 13.69 0.00
C ILE A 34 2.23 13.83 0.56
N VAL A 35 3.23 13.95 -0.31
CA VAL A 35 4.65 14.11 0.10
C VAL A 35 4.88 15.37 0.91
N THR A 36 4.25 16.48 0.59
CA THR A 36 4.36 17.72 1.37
C THR A 36 3.81 17.60 2.78
N GLY A 37 2.92 16.64 3.03
CA GLY A 37 2.38 16.32 4.34
C GLY A 37 3.24 15.36 5.18
N PHE A 38 4.35 14.85 4.64
CA PHE A 38 5.21 13.92 5.36
C PHE A 38 5.89 14.57 6.58
N THR A 39 5.95 13.82 7.68
CA THR A 39 6.58 14.23 8.94
C THR A 39 7.42 13.09 9.52
N GLY A 40 8.31 13.40 10.46
CA GLY A 40 9.08 12.41 11.21
C GLY A 40 9.94 11.51 10.34
N GLN A 41 9.90 10.20 10.60
CA GLN A 41 10.69 9.20 9.88
C GLN A 41 10.37 9.12 8.39
N LEU A 42 9.11 9.30 8.03
CA LEU A 42 8.67 9.25 6.64
C LEU A 42 9.24 10.42 5.82
N LYS A 43 9.29 11.61 6.42
CA LYS A 43 9.96 12.78 5.81
C LYS A 43 11.46 12.56 5.65
N GLY A 44 12.13 12.04 6.67
CA GLY A 44 13.54 11.69 6.60
C GLY A 44 13.85 10.66 5.53
N TRP A 45 13.04 9.62 5.43
CA TRP A 45 13.16 8.62 4.37
C TRP A 45 13.00 9.23 2.98
N TRP A 46 11.98 10.06 2.77
CA TRP A 46 11.75 10.74 1.50
C TRP A 46 12.90 11.68 1.12
N ASP A 47 13.36 12.49 2.06
CA ASP A 47 14.36 13.52 1.79
C ASP A 47 15.78 12.96 1.62
N HIS A 48 16.13 11.90 2.34
CA HIS A 48 17.51 11.41 2.41
C HIS A 48 17.74 10.06 1.75
N TYR A 49 16.78 9.13 1.85
CA TYR A 49 16.93 7.78 1.31
C TYR A 49 16.61 7.71 -0.19
N LEU A 50 15.59 8.42 -0.65
CA LEU A 50 15.09 8.39 -2.04
C LEU A 50 15.69 9.49 -2.93
N ASN A 51 16.91 9.92 -2.72
CA ASN A 51 17.50 11.09 -3.38
C ASN A 51 17.27 11.19 -4.90
N ASN A 52 17.48 10.11 -5.64
CA ASN A 52 17.37 10.11 -7.11
C ASN A 52 16.03 9.58 -7.61
N ASP A 53 15.36 8.75 -6.82
CA ASP A 53 14.16 8.02 -7.25
C ASP A 53 12.86 8.83 -7.08
N ARG A 54 12.91 9.97 -6.37
CA ARG A 54 11.75 10.82 -6.09
C ARG A 54 11.04 11.29 -7.36
N ASN A 55 11.79 11.79 -8.31
CA ASN A 55 11.23 12.29 -9.57
C ASN A 55 10.65 11.15 -10.41
N GLU A 56 11.29 10.00 -10.41
CA GLU A 56 10.82 8.80 -11.10
C GLU A 56 9.48 8.33 -10.51
N ILE A 57 9.35 8.29 -9.18
CA ILE A 57 8.11 7.94 -8.51
C ILE A 57 6.97 8.92 -8.85
N LEU A 58 7.25 10.22 -8.85
CA LEU A 58 6.23 11.25 -9.10
C LEU A 58 5.82 11.35 -10.57
N THR A 59 6.64 10.89 -11.50
CA THR A 59 6.39 10.99 -12.95
C THR A 59 6.02 9.67 -13.62
N VAL A 60 5.91 8.58 -12.87
CA VAL A 60 5.60 7.26 -13.40
C VAL A 60 4.23 7.22 -14.09
N VAL A 61 4.16 6.52 -15.21
CA VAL A 61 2.94 6.30 -15.98
C VAL A 61 2.57 4.82 -16.03
N LYS A 62 1.29 4.52 -16.17
CA LYS A 62 0.81 3.14 -16.32
C LYS A 62 1.27 2.57 -17.65
N ARG A 63 1.73 1.32 -17.60
CA ARG A 63 2.14 0.56 -18.78
C ARG A 63 1.36 -0.75 -18.86
N GLU A 64 1.14 -1.21 -20.07
CA GLU A 64 0.63 -2.57 -20.31
C GLU A 64 1.74 -3.61 -20.16
N ILE A 65 1.36 -4.89 -20.20
CA ILE A 65 2.31 -6.02 -20.08
C ILE A 65 3.38 -6.00 -21.19
N ASP A 66 3.03 -5.50 -22.36
CA ASP A 66 3.95 -5.35 -23.52
C ASP A 66 4.89 -4.13 -23.40
N GLY A 67 4.76 -3.33 -22.35
CA GLY A 67 5.55 -2.12 -22.12
C GLY A 67 5.00 -0.83 -22.74
N SER A 68 3.87 -0.91 -23.46
CA SER A 68 3.22 0.28 -24.03
C SER A 68 2.57 1.15 -22.95
N VAL A 69 2.59 2.47 -23.15
CA VAL A 69 1.97 3.42 -22.21
C VAL A 69 0.46 3.41 -22.37
N ILE A 70 -0.27 3.25 -21.27
CA ILE A 70 -1.73 3.34 -21.26
C ILE A 70 -2.13 4.82 -21.38
N ILE A 71 -2.92 5.12 -22.41
CA ILE A 71 -3.39 6.48 -22.69
C ILE A 71 -4.87 6.57 -22.30
N THR A 72 -5.18 7.55 -21.44
CA THR A 72 -6.53 7.89 -21.05
C THR A 72 -6.76 9.37 -21.39
N ASP A 73 -7.87 9.68 -22.07
CA ASP A 73 -8.22 11.06 -22.47
C ASP A 73 -7.11 11.80 -23.25
N LYS A 74 -6.43 11.07 -24.14
CA LYS A 74 -5.32 11.57 -24.98
C LYS A 74 -4.04 11.90 -24.21
N GLN A 75 -3.93 11.51 -22.96
CA GLN A 75 -2.72 11.69 -22.15
C GLN A 75 -2.26 10.37 -21.50
N PRO A 76 -0.96 10.21 -21.22
CA PRO A 76 -0.48 9.05 -20.48
C PRO A 76 -1.16 8.94 -19.12
N SER A 77 -1.67 7.76 -18.78
CA SER A 77 -2.27 7.51 -17.48
C SER A 77 -1.20 7.49 -16.40
N GLN A 78 -1.30 8.40 -15.43
CA GLN A 78 -0.34 8.54 -14.34
C GLN A 78 -0.55 7.49 -13.26
N ASP A 79 0.53 7.06 -12.61
CA ASP A 79 0.53 6.03 -11.56
C ASP A 79 1.38 6.45 -10.33
N ALA A 80 1.55 7.75 -10.12
CA ALA A 80 2.43 8.27 -9.08
C ALA A 80 1.98 7.89 -7.66
N VAL A 81 0.69 7.99 -7.35
CA VAL A 81 0.16 7.69 -6.01
C VAL A 81 0.33 6.22 -5.66
N ASN A 82 -0.04 5.30 -6.56
CA ASN A 82 0.10 3.87 -6.32
C ASN A 82 1.57 3.46 -6.18
N THR A 83 2.45 4.05 -6.97
CA THR A 83 3.90 3.81 -6.87
C THR A 83 4.46 4.31 -5.55
N LEU A 84 4.02 5.47 -5.09
CA LEU A 84 4.40 6.03 -3.79
C LEU A 84 3.95 5.11 -2.64
N ILE A 85 2.69 4.69 -2.63
CA ILE A 85 2.14 3.76 -1.63
C ILE A 85 2.90 2.43 -1.64
N PHE A 86 3.17 1.88 -2.82
CA PHE A 86 3.95 0.64 -2.96
C PHE A 86 5.37 0.77 -2.39
N THR A 87 6.05 1.86 -2.71
CA THR A 87 7.42 2.11 -2.25
C THR A 87 7.48 2.27 -0.72
N ILE A 88 6.53 2.97 -0.13
CA ILE A 88 6.39 3.10 1.33
C ILE A 88 6.14 1.72 1.96
N THR A 89 5.18 0.97 1.44
CA THR A 89 4.86 -0.36 1.95
C THR A 89 6.06 -1.29 1.88
N LYS A 90 6.74 -1.32 0.76
CA LYS A 90 7.92 -2.17 0.56
C LYS A 90 9.06 -1.84 1.53
N HIS A 91 9.27 -0.56 1.81
CA HIS A 91 10.35 -0.12 2.69
C HIS A 91 10.04 -0.33 4.18
N PHE A 92 8.86 0.03 4.64
CA PHE A 92 8.51 0.05 6.07
C PHE A 92 7.83 -1.23 6.56
N VAL A 93 7.10 -1.91 5.71
CA VAL A 93 6.35 -3.12 6.06
C VAL A 93 7.02 -4.37 5.49
N GLY A 94 7.47 -4.32 4.25
CA GLY A 94 8.03 -5.43 3.50
C GLY A 94 7.14 -5.86 2.34
N ASP A 95 7.45 -7.01 1.73
CA ASP A 95 6.68 -7.51 0.60
C ASP A 95 5.29 -7.99 1.04
N PRO A 96 4.19 -7.38 0.55
CA PRO A 96 2.83 -7.80 0.91
C PRO A 96 2.53 -9.26 0.62
N ASN A 97 3.15 -9.86 -0.39
CA ASN A 97 2.96 -11.26 -0.72
C ASN A 97 3.52 -12.19 0.38
N GLN A 98 4.67 -11.87 0.96
CA GLN A 98 5.23 -12.65 2.06
C GLN A 98 4.33 -12.63 3.30
N TYR A 99 3.72 -11.50 3.62
CA TYR A 99 2.77 -11.41 4.74
C TYR A 99 1.52 -12.22 4.50
N LYS A 100 0.99 -12.20 3.27
CA LYS A 100 -0.15 -13.02 2.89
C LYS A 100 0.14 -14.51 3.02
N GLU A 101 1.32 -14.96 2.60
CA GLU A 101 1.77 -16.35 2.74
C GLU A 101 1.93 -16.73 4.21
N ARG A 102 2.60 -15.91 5.02
CA ARG A 102 2.74 -16.14 6.46
C ARG A 102 1.40 -16.21 7.18
N ALA A 103 0.47 -15.31 6.89
CA ALA A 103 -0.88 -15.35 7.47
C ALA A 103 -1.61 -16.64 7.07
N SER A 104 -1.45 -17.10 5.83
CA SER A 104 -2.02 -18.37 5.37
C SER A 104 -1.42 -19.55 6.11
N ASP A 105 -0.10 -19.59 6.28
CA ASP A 105 0.61 -20.67 7.00
C ASP A 105 0.19 -20.72 8.48
N VAL A 106 0.06 -19.57 9.12
CA VAL A 106 -0.41 -19.48 10.51
C VAL A 106 -1.84 -20.01 10.63
N LEU A 107 -2.75 -19.64 9.70
CA LEU A 107 -4.12 -20.12 9.69
C LEU A 107 -4.21 -21.64 9.51
N ILE A 108 -3.41 -22.22 8.61
CA ILE A 108 -3.37 -23.67 8.35
C ILE A 108 -2.90 -24.42 9.60
N ASN A 109 -1.96 -23.85 10.34
CA ASN A 109 -1.36 -24.48 11.53
C ASN A 109 -2.09 -24.13 12.84
N LEU A 110 -3.03 -23.17 12.79
CA LEU A 110 -3.77 -22.75 13.97
C LEU A 110 -4.75 -23.85 14.42
N ARG A 111 -4.59 -24.30 15.65
CA ARG A 111 -5.43 -25.35 16.24
C ARG A 111 -5.97 -24.90 17.59
N CYS A 112 -7.18 -25.36 17.91
CA CYS A 112 -7.80 -25.17 19.21
C CYS A 112 -7.66 -26.47 20.02
N PRO A 113 -6.67 -26.59 20.91
CA PRO A 113 -6.40 -27.84 21.62
C PRO A 113 -7.47 -28.22 22.63
N GLN A 114 -8.14 -27.25 23.25
CA GLN A 114 -9.17 -27.45 24.24
C GLN A 114 -10.33 -26.45 24.07
N LEU A 115 -11.52 -26.83 24.53
CA LEU A 115 -12.71 -25.96 24.52
C LEU A 115 -12.52 -24.69 25.35
N SER A 116 -11.72 -24.74 26.42
CA SER A 116 -11.37 -23.56 27.22
C SER A 116 -10.57 -22.51 26.44
N ASP A 117 -9.88 -22.91 25.38
CA ASP A 117 -9.07 -22.04 24.55
C ASP A 117 -9.84 -21.47 23.33
N LEU A 118 -11.13 -21.80 23.22
CA LEU A 118 -11.96 -21.41 22.08
C LEU A 118 -12.02 -19.88 21.90
N ARG A 119 -12.10 -19.13 22.98
CA ARG A 119 -12.13 -17.67 22.96
C ARG A 119 -10.83 -17.09 22.40
N TRP A 120 -9.69 -17.56 22.89
CA TRP A 120 -8.38 -17.21 22.39
C TRP A 120 -8.21 -17.59 20.91
N TYR A 121 -8.60 -18.81 20.54
CA TYR A 121 -8.55 -19.29 19.15
C TYR A 121 -9.36 -18.39 18.22
N LYS A 122 -10.59 -18.04 18.61
CA LYS A 122 -11.46 -17.16 17.84
C LYS A 122 -10.85 -15.77 17.65
N ASP A 123 -10.28 -15.19 18.71
CA ASP A 123 -9.68 -13.85 18.66
C ASP A 123 -8.44 -13.84 17.75
N VAL A 124 -7.58 -14.84 17.86
CA VAL A 124 -6.40 -14.99 16.99
C VAL A 124 -6.80 -15.22 15.54
N PHE A 125 -7.77 -16.08 15.30
CA PHE A 125 -8.27 -16.37 13.95
C PHE A 125 -8.83 -15.12 13.26
N ILE A 126 -9.65 -14.34 13.95
CA ILE A 126 -10.22 -13.08 13.43
C ILE A 126 -9.11 -12.07 13.16
N SER A 127 -8.13 -11.92 14.05
CA SER A 127 -7.01 -11.01 13.89
C SER A 127 -6.19 -11.34 12.63
N ILE A 128 -5.89 -12.61 12.40
CA ILE A 128 -5.12 -13.07 11.22
C ILE A 128 -5.92 -12.85 9.93
N ILE A 129 -7.24 -13.09 9.94
CA ILE A 129 -8.09 -12.85 8.77
C ILE A 129 -8.18 -11.37 8.43
N LEU A 130 -8.30 -10.49 9.42
CA LEU A 130 -8.32 -9.05 9.20
C LEU A 130 -7.00 -8.56 8.64
N GLU A 131 -5.88 -9.02 9.18
CA GLU A 131 -4.55 -8.73 8.69
C GLU A 131 -4.38 -9.17 7.22
N ARG A 132 -4.77 -10.40 6.89
CA ARG A 132 -4.75 -10.91 5.52
C ARG A 132 -5.63 -10.09 4.57
N LYS A 133 -6.80 -9.61 5.00
CA LYS A 133 -7.67 -8.73 4.20
C LYS A 133 -7.00 -7.40 3.89
N ILE A 134 -6.33 -6.80 4.86
CA ILE A 134 -5.58 -5.55 4.66
C ILE A 134 -4.50 -5.76 3.60
N TYR A 135 -3.71 -6.81 3.69
CA TYR A 135 -2.66 -7.12 2.71
C TYR A 135 -3.23 -7.48 1.34
N CYS A 136 -4.36 -8.21 1.27
CA CYS A 136 -5.05 -8.47 0.01
C CYS A 136 -5.55 -7.19 -0.65
N TRP A 137 -6.04 -6.24 0.13
CA TRP A 137 -6.47 -4.95 -0.39
C TRP A 137 -5.30 -4.14 -0.96
N PHE A 138 -4.15 -4.11 -0.28
CA PHE A 138 -2.92 -3.52 -0.81
C PHE A 138 -2.47 -4.22 -2.09
N THR A 139 -2.53 -5.55 -2.13
CA THR A 139 -2.17 -6.32 -3.33
C THR A 139 -3.10 -6.00 -4.50
N LEU A 140 -4.40 -5.83 -4.27
CA LEU A 140 -5.37 -5.42 -5.29
C LEU A 140 -5.10 -4.00 -5.82
N LEU A 141 -4.74 -3.06 -4.94
CA LEU A 141 -4.28 -1.73 -5.35
C LEU A 141 -3.02 -1.79 -6.23
N LEU A 142 -2.14 -2.76 -5.96
CA LEU A 142 -0.92 -2.98 -6.73
C LEU A 142 -1.18 -3.74 -8.03
N CYS A 143 -2.12 -4.71 -8.04
CA CYS A 143 -2.51 -5.45 -9.24
C CYS A 143 -3.23 -4.59 -10.28
N SER A 144 -3.80 -3.45 -9.90
CA SER A 144 -4.33 -2.47 -10.86
C SER A 144 -3.24 -1.81 -11.72
N LYS A 145 -1.96 -2.13 -11.47
CA LYS A 145 -0.79 -1.68 -12.23
C LYS A 145 -0.39 -2.61 -13.37
N SER A 146 -0.85 -3.83 -13.33
CA SER A 146 -0.53 -4.82 -14.38
C SER A 146 -1.52 -4.81 -15.51
#